data_1c0de81a779018921086d99164e3d9dd
#
_entry.id   1c0de81a779018921086d99164e3d9dd
#
_cell.length_a   1.000
_cell.length_b   1.000
_cell.length_c   1.000
_cell.angle_alpha   90.00
_cell.angle_beta   90.00
_cell.angle_gamma   90.00
#
_symmetry.space_group_name_H-M   'P 1'
#
loop_
_entity.id
_entity.type
_entity.pdbx_description
1 polymer ?
#
loop_
_entity_poly.entity_id
_entity_poly.type
_entity_poly.pdbx_seq_one_letter_code
_entity_poly.pdbx_strand_id
1 'polypeptide(L)'
;NAHRSAVHAAALLGQDIVWLWPPESGQGGFPQPAAADVENALKTDPSIRAVYVTSPDYYGRLCDIEGMAAACARAGIPLLVDNAHGSHLGAFGRHPLALGAAMTADSAHKTLPVLTGGAYLHISARFPVTRTEAKAAMALFGSTSPAFPVLASLDAARQWWETEGKDAYRALAARSAALREEAAAAGVVCPA
;
A
#
# COMPACT_ATOMS: atom_id res chain seq x y z
N ASN A 1 -12.39 0.60 -1.67
CA ASN A 1 -11.24 0.97 -2.49
C ASN A 1 -10.28 -0.21 -2.75
N ALA A 2 -10.78 -1.45 -2.67
CA ALA A 2 -9.98 -2.63 -2.98
C ALA A 2 -9.79 -2.78 -4.50
N HIS A 3 -8.57 -3.09 -4.94
CA HIS A 3 -8.32 -3.44 -6.32
C HIS A 3 -9.03 -4.75 -6.66
N ARG A 4 -9.58 -4.88 -7.88
CA ARG A 4 -10.32 -6.08 -8.31
C ARG A 4 -9.55 -7.39 -8.13
N SER A 5 -8.21 -7.37 -8.19
CA SER A 5 -7.39 -8.57 -7.95
C SER A 5 -7.55 -9.13 -6.54
N ALA A 6 -7.72 -8.29 -5.51
CA ALA A 6 -7.98 -8.74 -4.15
C ALA A 6 -9.35 -9.43 -4.04
N VAL A 7 -10.37 -8.86 -4.68
CA VAL A 7 -11.71 -9.46 -4.74
C VAL A 7 -11.69 -10.81 -5.47
N HIS A 8 -10.99 -10.88 -6.61
CA HIS A 8 -10.83 -12.14 -7.34
C HIS A 8 -10.03 -13.17 -6.52
N ALA A 9 -8.99 -12.75 -5.81
CA ALA A 9 -8.22 -13.64 -4.95
C ALA A 9 -9.09 -14.22 -3.81
N ALA A 10 -9.89 -13.40 -3.15
CA ALA A 10 -10.84 -13.86 -2.13
C ALA A 10 -11.82 -14.88 -2.71
N ALA A 11 -12.39 -14.60 -3.88
CA ALA A 11 -13.31 -15.53 -4.56
C ALA A 11 -12.63 -16.86 -4.91
N LEU A 12 -11.40 -16.85 -5.44
CA LEU A 12 -10.64 -18.06 -5.76
C LEU A 12 -10.28 -18.88 -4.53
N LEU A 13 -10.06 -18.21 -3.39
CA LEU A 13 -9.74 -18.86 -2.12
C LEU A 13 -10.98 -19.24 -1.31
N GLY A 14 -12.19 -18.98 -1.80
CA GLY A 14 -13.44 -19.23 -1.09
C GLY A 14 -13.55 -18.41 0.20
N GLN A 15 -12.99 -17.21 0.24
CA GLN A 15 -13.03 -16.34 1.40
C GLN A 15 -14.19 -15.35 1.28
N ASP A 16 -14.97 -15.21 2.34
CA ASP A 16 -15.98 -14.17 2.46
C ASP A 16 -15.33 -12.83 2.75
N ILE A 17 -15.91 -11.75 2.19
CA ILE A 17 -15.42 -10.38 2.37
C ILE A 17 -16.41 -9.61 3.23
N VAL A 18 -15.92 -9.09 4.35
CA VAL A 18 -16.63 -8.09 5.16
C VAL A 18 -16.16 -6.70 4.70
N TRP A 19 -17.06 -5.94 4.10
CA TRP A 19 -16.75 -4.61 3.59
C TRP A 19 -16.85 -3.55 4.69
N LEU A 20 -15.78 -2.79 4.88
CA LEU A 20 -15.81 -1.58 5.68
C LEU A 20 -16.27 -0.41 4.79
N TRP A 21 -17.51 -0.02 4.97
CA TRP A 21 -18.08 1.14 4.28
C TRP A 21 -17.81 2.38 5.13
N PRO A 22 -16.99 3.33 4.65
CA PRO A 22 -16.80 4.58 5.36
C PRO A 22 -18.11 5.38 5.36
N PRO A 23 -18.33 6.25 6.36
CA PRO A 23 -19.51 7.10 6.40
C PRO A 23 -19.58 8.00 5.16
N GLU A 24 -20.79 8.28 4.68
CA GLU A 24 -21.00 9.18 3.54
C GLU A 24 -20.42 10.57 3.90
N SER A 25 -19.43 11.02 3.14
CA SER A 25 -18.92 12.38 3.28
C SER A 25 -19.75 13.31 2.43
N GLY A 26 -20.42 14.28 3.04
CA GLY A 26 -21.22 15.28 2.35
C GLY A 26 -20.44 16.24 1.44
N GLN A 27 -19.15 16.03 1.22
CA GLN A 27 -18.26 16.90 0.44
C GLN A 27 -17.56 16.20 -0.73
N GLY A 28 -18.23 15.26 -1.41
CA GLY A 28 -17.77 14.78 -2.74
C GLY A 28 -16.47 13.97 -2.76
N GLY A 29 -15.94 13.54 -1.62
CA GLY A 29 -14.78 12.67 -1.50
C GLY A 29 -15.19 11.23 -1.15
N PHE A 30 -14.37 10.25 -1.54
CA PHE A 30 -14.50 8.88 -1.05
C PHE A 30 -13.75 8.79 0.29
N PRO A 31 -14.44 8.78 1.45
CA PRO A 31 -13.77 8.72 2.74
C PRO A 31 -12.96 7.43 2.86
N GLN A 32 -11.84 7.49 3.59
CA GLN A 32 -11.05 6.32 3.93
C GLN A 32 -11.60 5.70 5.22
N PRO A 33 -11.55 4.37 5.39
CA PRO A 33 -11.91 3.76 6.66
C PRO A 33 -10.96 4.23 7.76
N ALA A 34 -11.49 4.47 8.95
CA ALA A 34 -10.71 4.83 10.13
C ALA A 34 -10.19 3.56 10.86
N ALA A 35 -9.17 3.71 11.69
CA ALA A 35 -8.71 2.63 12.56
C ALA A 35 -9.81 2.11 13.50
N ALA A 36 -10.71 3.00 13.94
CA ALA A 36 -11.87 2.64 14.76
C ALA A 36 -12.86 1.72 14.02
N ASP A 37 -13.05 1.88 12.71
CA ASP A 37 -13.92 1.03 11.92
C ASP A 37 -13.36 -0.40 11.85
N VAL A 38 -12.04 -0.51 11.68
CA VAL A 38 -11.34 -1.80 11.73
C VAL A 38 -11.52 -2.45 13.10
N GLU A 39 -11.26 -1.70 14.19
CA GLU A 39 -11.39 -2.21 15.55
C GLU A 39 -12.82 -2.69 15.85
N ASN A 40 -13.83 -1.95 15.41
CA ASN A 40 -15.23 -2.32 15.60
C ASN A 40 -15.59 -3.59 14.81
N ALA A 41 -15.15 -3.71 13.55
CA ALA A 41 -15.37 -4.90 12.75
C ALA A 41 -14.76 -6.14 13.40
N LEU A 42 -13.53 -6.04 13.90
CA LEU A 42 -12.83 -7.14 14.57
C LEU A 42 -13.47 -7.57 15.90
N LYS A 43 -14.09 -6.63 16.61
CA LYS A 43 -14.86 -6.94 17.83
C LYS A 43 -16.22 -7.61 17.50
N THR A 44 -16.82 -7.22 16.39
CA THR A 44 -18.15 -7.69 16.00
C THR A 44 -18.11 -9.06 15.33
N ASP A 45 -17.06 -9.33 14.56
CA ASP A 45 -16.90 -10.57 13.82
C ASP A 45 -15.54 -11.24 14.11
N PRO A 46 -15.48 -12.18 15.06
CA PRO A 46 -14.26 -12.92 15.37
C PRO A 46 -13.79 -13.88 14.27
N SER A 47 -14.57 -14.09 13.22
CA SER A 47 -14.20 -14.93 12.08
C SER A 47 -13.23 -14.26 11.13
N ILE A 48 -13.04 -12.95 11.22
CA ILE A 48 -12.11 -12.18 10.38
C ILE A 48 -10.68 -12.67 10.61
N ARG A 49 -9.99 -13.05 9.52
CA ARG A 49 -8.64 -13.63 9.55
C ARG A 49 -7.55 -12.66 9.07
N ALA A 50 -7.92 -11.60 8.37
CA ALA A 50 -7.01 -10.57 7.90
C ALA A 50 -7.77 -9.27 7.64
N VAL A 51 -7.08 -8.15 7.71
CA VAL A 51 -7.58 -6.87 7.20
C VAL A 51 -6.77 -6.52 5.96
N TYR A 52 -7.46 -6.10 4.89
CA TYR A 52 -6.84 -5.62 3.65
C TYR A 52 -7.29 -4.19 3.38
N VAL A 53 -6.34 -3.30 3.10
CA VAL A 53 -6.61 -1.91 2.72
C VAL A 53 -5.72 -1.47 1.57
N THR A 54 -6.21 -0.54 0.74
CA THR A 54 -5.41 0.15 -0.28
C THR A 54 -5.00 1.51 0.26
N SER A 55 -3.69 1.73 0.41
CA SER A 55 -3.12 3.00 0.90
C SER A 55 -1.71 3.17 0.33
N PRO A 56 -1.42 4.26 -0.40
CA PRO A 56 -2.34 5.34 -0.83
C PRO A 56 -3.46 4.86 -1.75
N ASP A 57 -4.57 5.60 -1.74
CA ASP A 57 -5.59 5.39 -2.76
C ASP A 57 -5.18 5.99 -4.11
N TYR A 58 -6.07 5.93 -5.11
CA TYR A 58 -5.81 6.47 -6.44
C TYR A 58 -5.54 7.99 -6.46
N TYR A 59 -6.05 8.70 -5.47
CA TYR A 59 -5.88 10.17 -5.32
C TYR A 59 -4.70 10.55 -4.40
N GLY A 60 -3.93 9.56 -3.92
CA GLY A 60 -2.78 9.78 -3.04
C GLY A 60 -3.13 9.91 -1.56
N ARG A 61 -4.38 9.69 -1.15
CA ARG A 61 -4.79 9.78 0.25
C ARG A 61 -4.33 8.54 1.02
N LEU A 62 -3.83 8.76 2.23
CA LEU A 62 -3.31 7.74 3.12
C LEU A 62 -4.34 7.33 4.17
N CYS A 63 -4.44 6.02 4.45
CA CYS A 63 -5.11 5.52 5.65
C CYS A 63 -4.23 5.71 6.89
N ASP A 64 -4.84 5.68 8.07
CA ASP A 64 -4.14 5.55 9.35
C ASP A 64 -3.64 4.10 9.52
N ILE A 65 -2.54 3.78 8.83
CA ILE A 65 -1.96 2.42 8.84
C ILE A 65 -1.47 2.04 10.23
N GLU A 66 -0.90 2.97 10.98
CA GLU A 66 -0.38 2.70 12.33
C GLU A 66 -1.51 2.32 13.30
N GLY A 67 -2.60 3.09 13.31
CA GLY A 67 -3.78 2.79 14.11
C GLY A 67 -4.46 1.47 13.71
N MET A 68 -4.59 1.22 12.39
CA MET A 68 -5.13 -0.04 11.88
C MET A 68 -4.25 -1.24 12.23
N ALA A 69 -2.92 -1.10 12.10
CA ALA A 69 -1.97 -2.17 12.47
C ALA A 69 -2.04 -2.48 13.97
N ALA A 70 -2.17 -1.44 14.81
CA ALA A 70 -2.35 -1.62 16.25
C ALA A 70 -3.66 -2.36 16.59
N ALA A 71 -4.76 -2.03 15.90
CA ALA A 71 -6.04 -2.74 16.07
C ALA A 71 -5.93 -4.22 15.66
N CYS A 72 -5.32 -4.49 14.50
CA CYS A 72 -5.07 -5.84 14.01
C CYS A 72 -4.16 -6.65 14.96
N ALA A 73 -3.10 -6.04 15.47
CA ALA A 73 -2.18 -6.67 16.41
C ALA A 73 -2.87 -7.07 17.72
N ARG A 74 -3.76 -6.23 18.26
CA ARG A 74 -4.57 -6.58 19.45
C ARG A 74 -5.49 -7.77 19.21
N ALA A 75 -5.99 -7.93 17.98
CA ALA A 75 -6.82 -9.06 17.59
C ALA A 75 -6.02 -10.30 17.13
N GLY A 76 -4.69 -10.21 17.05
CA GLY A 76 -3.83 -11.31 16.60
C GLY A 76 -3.94 -11.64 15.12
N ILE A 77 -4.38 -10.69 14.27
CA ILE A 77 -4.54 -10.87 12.83
C ILE A 77 -3.63 -9.93 12.01
N PRO A 78 -3.27 -10.30 10.76
CA PRO A 78 -2.42 -9.46 9.93
C PRO A 78 -3.17 -8.29 9.29
N LEU A 79 -2.49 -7.13 9.18
CA LEU A 79 -2.86 -6.05 8.26
C LEU A 79 -2.09 -6.22 6.95
N LEU A 80 -2.79 -6.36 5.84
CA LEU A 80 -2.26 -6.46 4.48
C LEU A 80 -2.54 -5.13 3.76
N VAL A 81 -1.50 -4.53 3.16
CA VAL A 81 -1.66 -3.22 2.51
C VAL A 81 -1.33 -3.31 1.03
N ASP A 82 -2.30 -2.95 0.19
CA ASP A 82 -2.05 -2.63 -1.20
C ASP A 82 -1.42 -1.23 -1.26
N ASN A 83 -0.10 -1.20 -1.35
CA ASN A 83 0.72 -0.01 -1.42
C ASN A 83 1.12 0.31 -2.87
N ALA A 84 0.27 -0.05 -3.83
CA ALA A 84 0.60 0.07 -5.25
C ALA A 84 1.00 1.49 -5.68
N HIS A 85 0.52 2.52 -5.00
CA HIS A 85 0.87 3.92 -5.26
C HIS A 85 1.89 4.50 -4.27
N GLY A 86 2.43 3.70 -3.36
CA GLY A 86 3.21 4.16 -2.22
C GLY A 86 4.63 3.61 -2.12
N SER A 87 5.21 3.00 -3.17
CA SER A 87 6.57 2.42 -3.09
C SER A 87 7.62 3.46 -2.67
N HIS A 88 7.38 4.75 -2.90
CA HIS A 88 8.24 5.88 -2.53
C HIS A 88 8.07 6.36 -1.08
N LEU A 89 7.04 5.92 -0.37
CA LEU A 89 6.70 6.41 0.98
C LEU A 89 7.80 6.15 2.03
N GLY A 90 8.67 5.17 1.77
CA GLY A 90 9.84 4.93 2.60
C GLY A 90 10.81 6.14 2.73
N ALA A 91 10.83 7.06 1.74
CA ALA A 91 11.60 8.30 1.81
C ALA A 91 11.13 9.22 2.95
N PHE A 92 9.88 9.07 3.37
CA PHE A 92 9.19 9.91 4.36
C PHE A 92 8.90 9.17 5.68
N GLY A 93 9.42 7.94 5.85
CA GLY A 93 9.11 7.10 7.01
C GLY A 93 7.65 6.62 7.07
N ARG A 94 6.92 6.67 5.95
CA ARG A 94 5.49 6.35 5.87
C ARG A 94 5.18 5.03 5.14
N HIS A 95 6.20 4.23 4.86
CA HIS A 95 5.96 2.91 4.25
C HIS A 95 5.18 2.01 5.21
N PRO A 96 4.11 1.34 4.77
CA PRO A 96 3.21 0.59 5.65
C PRO A 96 3.88 -0.46 6.52
N LEU A 97 4.94 -1.13 6.05
CA LEU A 97 5.70 -2.06 6.91
C LEU A 97 6.33 -1.37 8.13
N ALA A 98 6.84 -0.15 7.97
CA ALA A 98 7.41 0.62 9.07
C ALA A 98 6.33 1.04 10.09
N LEU A 99 5.08 1.13 9.64
CA LEU A 99 3.90 1.47 10.43
C LEU A 99 3.17 0.24 11.00
N GLY A 100 3.71 -0.97 10.83
CA GLY A 100 3.21 -2.18 11.46
C GLY A 100 2.39 -3.12 10.57
N ALA A 101 2.27 -2.85 9.27
CA ALA A 101 1.66 -3.79 8.34
C ALA A 101 2.43 -5.12 8.30
N ALA A 102 1.72 -6.24 8.15
CA ALA A 102 2.31 -7.56 8.02
C ALA A 102 2.91 -7.81 6.64
N MET A 103 2.23 -7.34 5.60
CA MET A 103 2.65 -7.45 4.20
C MET A 103 2.22 -6.23 3.40
N THR A 104 3.03 -5.89 2.37
CA THR A 104 2.65 -4.87 1.38
C THR A 104 2.94 -5.36 -0.04
N ALA A 105 2.05 -4.99 -0.96
CA ALA A 105 2.25 -5.15 -2.40
C ALA A 105 2.48 -3.76 -3.02
N ASP A 106 3.67 -3.56 -3.57
CA ASP A 106 4.14 -2.28 -4.08
C ASP A 106 4.29 -2.35 -5.61
N SER A 107 3.49 -1.59 -6.36
CA SER A 107 3.72 -1.46 -7.80
C SER A 107 4.89 -0.50 -8.06
N ALA A 108 6.11 -1.05 -8.03
CA ALA A 108 7.34 -0.27 -8.15
C ALA A 108 7.34 0.62 -9.43
N HIS A 109 6.81 0.08 -10.53
CA HIS A 109 6.74 0.79 -11.82
C HIS A 109 5.84 2.04 -11.83
N LYS A 110 5.00 2.25 -10.80
CA LYS A 110 4.14 3.44 -10.73
C LYS A 110 4.86 4.65 -10.15
N THR A 111 5.78 4.42 -9.22
CA THR A 111 6.40 5.51 -8.46
C THR A 111 7.91 5.40 -8.33
N LEU A 112 8.55 4.34 -8.77
CA LEU A 112 10.00 4.19 -8.84
C LEU A 112 10.44 4.07 -10.30
N PRO A 113 11.73 4.29 -10.63
CA PRO A 113 12.26 4.17 -11.99
C PRO A 113 12.38 2.69 -12.43
N VAL A 114 11.25 2.01 -12.52
CA VAL A 114 11.10 0.60 -12.84
C VAL A 114 10.26 0.44 -14.09
N LEU A 115 10.63 -0.50 -14.96
CA LEU A 115 9.83 -0.84 -16.15
C LEU A 115 8.45 -1.38 -15.77
N THR A 116 7.45 -1.09 -16.61
CA THR A 116 6.07 -1.49 -16.39
C THR A 116 5.93 -2.99 -16.12
N GLY A 117 5.16 -3.31 -15.09
CA GLY A 117 4.94 -4.66 -14.56
C GLY A 117 5.85 -5.01 -13.37
N GLY A 118 6.90 -4.23 -13.10
CA GLY A 118 7.75 -4.45 -11.93
C GLY A 118 7.06 -4.09 -10.62
N ALA A 119 7.10 -5.01 -9.67
CA ALA A 119 6.50 -4.88 -8.35
C ALA A 119 7.35 -5.55 -7.27
N TYR A 120 7.19 -5.12 -6.03
CA TYR A 120 7.76 -5.77 -4.85
C TYR A 120 6.64 -6.31 -3.96
N LEU A 121 6.88 -7.48 -3.39
CA LEU A 121 6.16 -7.99 -2.24
C LEU A 121 7.05 -7.86 -1.02
N HIS A 122 6.65 -7.05 -0.05
CA HIS A 122 7.37 -6.91 1.20
C HIS A 122 6.62 -7.64 2.32
N ILE A 123 7.37 -8.36 3.15
CA ILE A 123 6.83 -9.15 4.27
C ILE A 123 7.58 -8.74 5.52
N SER A 124 6.84 -8.42 6.58
CA SER A 124 7.43 -8.12 7.89
C SER A 124 8.15 -9.34 8.43
N ALA A 125 9.34 -9.14 8.98
CA ALA A 125 10.09 -10.22 9.66
C ALA A 125 9.34 -10.82 10.87
N ARG A 126 8.32 -10.12 11.38
CA ARG A 126 7.48 -10.59 12.48
C ARG A 126 6.29 -11.43 12.01
N PHE A 127 5.99 -11.42 10.70
CA PHE A 127 4.88 -12.17 10.15
C PHE A 127 5.35 -13.59 9.78
N PRO A 128 4.66 -14.66 10.23
CA PRO A 128 5.14 -16.04 10.13
C PRO A 128 4.96 -16.63 8.73
N VAL A 129 5.40 -15.92 7.70
CA VAL A 129 5.44 -16.37 6.30
C VAL A 129 6.89 -16.41 5.85
N THR A 130 7.36 -17.58 5.49
CA THR A 130 8.71 -17.78 4.99
C THR A 130 8.85 -17.28 3.54
N ARG A 131 10.08 -16.96 3.15
CA ARG A 131 10.40 -16.61 1.75
C ARG A 131 9.99 -17.71 0.78
N THR A 132 10.10 -18.97 1.17
CA THR A 132 9.73 -20.12 0.33
C THR A 132 8.23 -20.18 0.10
N GLU A 133 7.43 -20.03 1.15
CA GLU A 133 5.96 -19.98 1.06
C GLU A 133 5.49 -18.81 0.21
N ALA A 134 6.05 -17.60 0.42
CA ALA A 134 5.73 -16.45 -0.38
C ALA A 134 6.04 -16.67 -1.87
N LYS A 135 7.20 -17.23 -2.19
CA LYS A 135 7.56 -17.55 -3.57
C LYS A 135 6.65 -18.62 -4.18
N ALA A 136 6.28 -19.64 -3.43
CA ALA A 136 5.36 -20.67 -3.90
C ALA A 136 3.96 -20.08 -4.20
N ALA A 137 3.44 -19.22 -3.32
CA ALA A 137 2.18 -18.53 -3.56
C ALA A 137 2.23 -17.60 -4.78
N MET A 138 3.30 -16.83 -4.94
CA MET A 138 3.49 -15.97 -6.11
C MET A 138 3.58 -16.76 -7.42
N ALA A 139 4.19 -17.94 -7.41
CA ALA A 139 4.35 -18.79 -8.58
C ALA A 139 3.02 -19.34 -9.13
N LEU A 140 1.95 -19.38 -8.32
CA LEU A 140 0.61 -19.77 -8.79
C LEU A 140 0.01 -18.79 -9.80
N PHE A 141 0.38 -17.52 -9.71
CA PHE A 141 -0.18 -16.44 -10.53
C PHE A 141 0.87 -15.71 -11.36
N GLY A 142 2.14 -15.92 -11.04
CA GLY A 142 3.26 -15.31 -11.73
C GLY A 142 3.63 -16.01 -13.04
N SER A 143 4.30 -15.26 -13.91
CA SER A 143 4.88 -15.85 -15.14
C SER A 143 6.04 -16.78 -14.79
N THR A 144 6.10 -17.91 -15.48
CA THR A 144 7.27 -18.83 -15.44
C THR A 144 8.43 -18.33 -16.32
N SER A 145 8.18 -17.29 -17.13
CA SER A 145 9.16 -16.66 -18.04
C SER A 145 9.33 -15.19 -17.66
N PRO A 146 10.09 -14.88 -16.58
CA PRO A 146 10.26 -13.50 -16.13
C PRO A 146 10.99 -12.68 -17.20
N ALA A 147 10.52 -11.45 -17.42
CA ALA A 147 11.19 -10.49 -18.30
C ALA A 147 12.46 -9.96 -17.61
N PHE A 148 13.63 -10.40 -18.04
CA PHE A 148 14.92 -9.99 -17.48
C PHE A 148 15.11 -8.47 -17.41
N PRO A 149 14.71 -7.66 -18.41
CA PRO A 149 14.79 -6.20 -18.31
C PRO A 149 13.98 -5.63 -17.14
N VAL A 150 12.80 -6.20 -16.84
CA VAL A 150 12.00 -5.77 -15.68
C VAL A 150 12.71 -6.13 -14.37
N LEU A 151 13.27 -7.33 -14.26
CA LEU A 151 14.04 -7.73 -13.07
C LEU A 151 15.28 -6.86 -12.87
N ALA A 152 16.01 -6.55 -13.96
CA ALA A 152 17.16 -5.66 -13.92
C ALA A 152 16.76 -4.24 -13.49
N SER A 153 15.61 -3.72 -13.99
CA SER A 153 15.12 -2.41 -13.59
C SER A 153 14.72 -2.35 -12.12
N LEU A 154 14.17 -3.43 -11.57
CA LEU A 154 13.85 -3.54 -10.14
C LEU A 154 15.13 -3.48 -9.29
N ASP A 155 16.19 -4.21 -9.67
CA ASP A 155 17.45 -4.19 -8.92
C ASP A 155 18.17 -2.85 -9.03
N ALA A 156 18.20 -2.25 -10.23
CA ALA A 156 18.77 -0.92 -10.43
C ALA A 156 18.01 0.14 -9.61
N ALA A 157 16.68 0.08 -9.58
CA ALA A 157 15.87 1.00 -8.78
C ALA A 157 16.11 0.81 -7.27
N ARG A 158 16.31 -0.43 -6.80
CA ARG A 158 16.69 -0.72 -5.41
C ARG A 158 18.04 -0.08 -5.07
N GLN A 159 19.05 -0.25 -5.94
CA GLN A 159 20.38 0.36 -5.74
C GLN A 159 20.29 1.89 -5.70
N TRP A 160 19.60 2.49 -6.66
CA TRP A 160 19.37 3.93 -6.69
C TRP A 160 18.63 4.42 -5.43
N TRP A 161 17.64 3.67 -4.95
CA TRP A 161 16.90 3.99 -3.74
C TRP A 161 17.81 4.06 -2.49
N GLU A 162 18.77 3.17 -2.38
CA GLU A 162 19.70 3.11 -1.26
C GLU A 162 20.73 4.28 -1.27
N THR A 163 21.01 4.83 -2.44
CA THR A 163 22.05 5.88 -2.63
C THR A 163 21.45 7.30 -2.74
N GLU A 164 20.53 7.51 -3.64
CA GLU A 164 20.05 8.84 -4.04
C GLU A 164 18.53 8.99 -3.95
N GLY A 165 17.78 7.90 -4.11
CA GLY A 165 16.36 7.92 -4.36
C GLY A 165 15.54 8.60 -3.27
N LYS A 166 15.87 8.36 -2.00
CA LYS A 166 15.17 8.97 -0.87
C LYS A 166 15.29 10.49 -0.87
N ASP A 167 16.46 11.01 -1.15
CA ASP A 167 16.71 12.45 -1.17
C ASP A 167 16.10 13.09 -2.43
N ALA A 168 16.11 12.40 -3.56
CA ALA A 168 15.39 12.82 -4.76
C ALA A 168 13.89 12.97 -4.53
N TYR A 169 13.25 12.04 -3.81
CA TYR A 169 11.82 12.16 -3.46
C TYR A 169 11.55 13.28 -2.45
N ARG A 170 12.42 13.50 -1.48
CA ARG A 170 12.29 14.64 -0.55
C ARG A 170 12.40 15.98 -1.30
N ALA A 171 13.35 16.10 -2.22
CA ALA A 171 13.49 17.27 -3.06
C ALA A 171 12.26 17.50 -3.97
N LEU A 172 11.73 16.42 -4.56
CA LEU A 172 10.50 16.46 -5.36
C LEU A 172 9.29 16.93 -4.53
N ALA A 173 9.14 16.43 -3.31
CA ALA A 173 8.07 16.85 -2.40
C ALA A 173 8.16 18.33 -2.06
N ALA A 174 9.35 18.86 -1.79
CA ALA A 174 9.58 20.28 -1.52
C ALA A 174 9.20 21.15 -2.74
N ARG A 175 9.61 20.73 -3.94
CA ARG A 175 9.23 21.43 -5.19
C ARG A 175 7.72 21.39 -5.44
N SER A 176 7.07 20.26 -5.17
CA SER A 176 5.61 20.12 -5.30
C SER A 176 4.87 21.02 -4.31
N ALA A 177 5.36 21.16 -3.07
CA ALA A 177 4.81 22.08 -2.09
C ALA A 177 4.92 23.54 -2.55
N ALA A 178 6.10 23.97 -3.00
CA ALA A 178 6.30 25.33 -3.54
C ALA A 178 5.38 25.63 -4.72
N LEU A 179 5.23 24.68 -5.66
CA LEU A 179 4.32 24.85 -6.80
C LEU A 179 2.86 24.99 -6.35
N ARG A 180 2.43 24.27 -5.32
CA ARG A 180 1.07 24.40 -4.76
C ARG A 180 0.86 25.77 -4.12
N GLU A 181 1.84 26.32 -3.44
CA GLU A 181 1.80 27.67 -2.86
C GLU A 181 1.70 28.74 -3.96
N GLU A 182 2.51 28.63 -5.02
CA GLU A 182 2.44 29.51 -6.18
C GLU A 182 1.07 29.43 -6.88
N ALA A 183 0.55 28.24 -7.09
CA ALA A 183 -0.76 28.02 -7.69
C ALA A 183 -1.88 28.63 -6.83
N ALA A 184 -1.82 28.47 -5.52
CA ALA A 184 -2.78 29.05 -4.59
C ALA A 184 -2.72 30.58 -4.61
N ALA A 185 -1.52 31.16 -4.66
CA ALA A 185 -1.33 32.60 -4.81
C ALA A 185 -1.90 33.14 -6.14
N ALA A 186 -1.91 32.32 -7.19
CA ALA A 186 -2.53 32.62 -8.49
C ALA A 186 -4.05 32.35 -8.52
N GLY A 187 -4.68 31.99 -7.40
CA GLY A 187 -6.12 31.69 -7.30
C GLY A 187 -6.55 30.30 -7.77
N VAL A 188 -5.60 29.40 -7.98
CA VAL A 188 -5.90 28.00 -8.33
C VAL A 188 -6.17 27.20 -7.06
N VAL A 189 -7.32 26.52 -7.00
CA VAL A 189 -7.66 25.63 -5.88
C VAL A 189 -6.97 24.29 -6.09
N CYS A 190 -5.94 24.01 -5.30
CA CYS A 190 -5.30 22.69 -5.26
C CYS A 190 -5.96 21.85 -4.16
N PRO A 191 -6.49 20.65 -4.48
CA PRO A 191 -6.99 19.75 -3.44
C PRO A 191 -5.87 19.36 -2.47
N ALA A 192 -6.25 19.21 -1.20
CA ALA A 192 -5.34 18.85 -0.12
C ALA A 192 -4.82 17.41 -0.26
#